data_394091a401cce918f5456662575f5908
#
_entry.id   394091a401cce918f5456662575f5908
#
_cell.length_a   1.000
_cell.length_b   1.000
_cell.length_c   1.000
_cell.angle_alpha   90.00
_cell.angle_beta   90.00
_cell.angle_gamma   90.00
#
_symmetry.space_group_name_H-M   'P 1'
#
loop_
_entity.id
_entity.type
_entity.pdbx_description
1 polymer ?
#
loop_
_entity_poly.entity_id
_entity_poly.type
_entity_poly.pdbx_seq_one_letter_code
_entity_poly.pdbx_strand_id
1 'polypeptide(L)'
;MLFDKLRQIEERSEELERALADPKIYGQPAEFARLRKEHADSSEIVERFREYREVLRRLGEARHLLTDGGDRELAELAQLEIDELSARQTALESDLKRLLLPRDPNDDKNVFVEIRAGAGGDESGLFAGDLLRMYTKYAERQRWKVEIMDASTTGVGGYKEVILFVQGKGAWSRLKFERGVHRVQRVPATESAGRIHTSTVTVAVLPEAADVDVKVEEKDIRVDVYRSSGPGGQGVNTTDSAVRITHIPTGLVVTCQDERSQLKNRAKALRVLKARLLERAQEEQQAAIAADRRSQVGTGERSERIRTYNFAQNRVTDHRVGVTLHRLPEVLEGDIDEVIEALAAAEQAERLERVAQ
;
A
#
# COMPACT_ATOMS: atom_id res chain seq x y z
N MET A 1 -10.66 -26.17 -2.73
CA MET A 1 -9.91 -25.01 -2.19
C MET A 1 -10.49 -23.66 -2.63
N LEU A 2 -10.55 -23.30 -3.94
CA LEU A 2 -11.07 -21.98 -4.37
C LEU A 2 -12.55 -21.78 -3.99
N PHE A 3 -13.38 -22.72 -4.36
CA PHE A 3 -14.83 -22.67 -4.09
C PHE A 3 -15.19 -22.73 -2.61
N ASP A 4 -14.40 -23.41 -1.79
CA ASP A 4 -14.60 -23.45 -0.34
C ASP A 4 -14.37 -22.08 0.29
N LYS A 5 -13.32 -21.37 -0.17
CA LYS A 5 -13.06 -19.97 0.26
C LYS A 5 -14.20 -19.03 -0.17
N LEU A 6 -14.69 -19.16 -1.41
CA LEU A 6 -15.80 -18.33 -1.91
C LEU A 6 -17.09 -18.58 -1.10
N ARG A 7 -17.37 -19.82 -0.74
CA ARG A 7 -18.51 -20.16 0.12
C ARG A 7 -18.38 -19.56 1.52
N GLN A 8 -17.19 -19.65 2.12
CA GLN A 8 -16.92 -19.02 3.42
C GLN A 8 -17.10 -17.49 3.37
N ILE A 9 -16.67 -16.84 2.27
CA ILE A 9 -16.88 -15.40 2.09
C ILE A 9 -18.37 -15.06 1.95
N GLU A 10 -19.14 -15.88 1.23
CA GLU A 10 -20.59 -15.70 1.10
C GLU A 10 -21.29 -15.86 2.46
N GLU A 11 -20.99 -16.91 3.22
CA GLU A 11 -21.51 -17.15 4.57
C GLU A 11 -21.15 -15.97 5.49
N ARG A 12 -19.91 -15.50 5.43
CA ARG A 12 -19.46 -14.34 6.22
C ARG A 12 -20.18 -13.06 5.84
N SER A 13 -20.42 -12.82 4.57
CA SER A 13 -21.18 -11.66 4.07
C SER A 13 -22.63 -11.68 4.61
N GLU A 14 -23.29 -12.83 4.63
CA GLU A 14 -24.62 -12.97 5.20
C GLU A 14 -24.65 -12.75 6.72
N GLU A 15 -23.60 -13.17 7.45
CA GLU A 15 -23.45 -12.83 8.87
C GLU A 15 -23.30 -11.33 9.09
N LEU A 16 -22.50 -10.67 8.24
CA LEU A 16 -22.30 -9.22 8.30
C LEU A 16 -23.61 -8.47 7.99
N GLU A 17 -24.38 -8.91 7.01
CA GLU A 17 -25.70 -8.33 6.71
C GLU A 17 -26.63 -8.43 7.93
N ARG A 18 -26.69 -9.61 8.57
CA ARG A 18 -27.48 -9.81 9.80
C ARG A 18 -27.00 -8.93 10.95
N ALA A 19 -25.68 -8.82 11.13
CA ALA A 19 -25.10 -7.98 12.19
C ALA A 19 -25.37 -6.48 11.95
N LEU A 20 -25.30 -6.02 10.70
CA LEU A 20 -25.61 -4.65 10.32
C LEU A 20 -27.10 -4.31 10.43
N ALA A 21 -27.97 -5.30 10.34
CA ALA A 21 -29.42 -5.15 10.55
C ALA A 21 -29.82 -5.08 12.05
N ASP A 22 -28.93 -5.44 13.00
CA ASP A 22 -29.24 -5.37 14.43
C ASP A 22 -29.24 -3.90 14.89
N PRO A 23 -30.37 -3.38 15.47
CA PRO A 23 -30.43 -2.00 15.96
C PRO A 23 -29.38 -1.65 17.03
N LYS A 24 -28.85 -2.64 17.75
CA LYS A 24 -27.84 -2.43 18.79
C LYS A 24 -26.51 -1.91 18.24
N ILE A 25 -26.19 -2.22 16.99
CA ILE A 25 -24.92 -1.83 16.38
C ILE A 25 -24.81 -0.31 16.16
N TYR A 26 -25.95 0.38 16.02
CA TYR A 26 -25.97 1.84 15.85
C TYR A 26 -25.47 2.59 17.10
N GLY A 27 -25.48 1.94 18.26
CA GLY A 27 -24.89 2.47 19.49
C GLY A 27 -23.35 2.38 19.53
N GLN A 28 -22.72 1.72 18.54
CA GLN A 28 -21.28 1.48 18.48
C GLN A 28 -20.70 1.93 17.13
N PRO A 29 -20.48 3.25 16.93
CA PRO A 29 -20.12 3.79 15.61
C PRO A 29 -18.84 3.21 14.98
N ALA A 30 -17.83 2.91 15.82
CA ALA A 30 -16.57 2.34 15.35
C ALA A 30 -16.75 0.90 14.84
N GLU A 31 -17.56 0.09 15.53
CA GLU A 31 -17.83 -1.29 15.13
C GLU A 31 -18.74 -1.33 13.90
N PHE A 32 -19.75 -0.48 13.85
CA PHE A 32 -20.59 -0.31 12.65
C PHE A 32 -19.77 0.06 11.41
N ALA A 33 -18.86 1.03 11.53
CA ALA A 33 -17.99 1.41 10.43
C ALA A 33 -17.08 0.25 9.96
N ARG A 34 -16.55 -0.54 10.91
CA ARG A 34 -15.74 -1.71 10.61
C ARG A 34 -16.53 -2.78 9.84
N LEU A 35 -17.70 -3.17 10.36
CA LEU A 35 -18.53 -4.21 9.73
C LEU A 35 -19.04 -3.77 8.36
N ARG A 36 -19.42 -2.49 8.22
CA ARG A 36 -19.84 -1.91 6.94
C ARG A 36 -18.71 -1.96 5.90
N LYS A 37 -17.48 -1.66 6.31
CA LYS A 37 -16.32 -1.75 5.42
C LYS A 37 -16.06 -3.19 4.99
N GLU A 38 -16.05 -4.14 5.95
CA GLU A 38 -15.85 -5.58 5.68
C GLU A 38 -16.93 -6.12 4.72
N HIS A 39 -18.19 -5.73 4.91
CA HIS A 39 -19.28 -6.10 4.02
C HIS A 39 -19.10 -5.50 2.61
N ALA A 40 -18.76 -4.21 2.51
CA ALA A 40 -18.51 -3.56 1.22
C ALA A 40 -17.34 -4.21 0.45
N ASP A 41 -16.29 -4.64 1.16
CA ASP A 41 -15.13 -5.30 0.56
C ASP A 41 -15.47 -6.72 0.04
N SER A 42 -16.44 -7.40 0.65
CA SER A 42 -16.88 -8.74 0.23
C SER A 42 -18.02 -8.76 -0.79
N SER A 43 -18.81 -7.68 -0.89
CA SER A 43 -20.04 -7.65 -1.69
C SER A 43 -19.82 -7.95 -3.18
N GLU A 44 -18.77 -7.39 -3.79
CA GLU A 44 -18.43 -7.63 -5.19
C GLU A 44 -18.06 -9.09 -5.46
N ILE A 45 -17.32 -9.71 -4.54
CA ILE A 45 -16.94 -11.14 -4.63
C ILE A 45 -18.18 -12.02 -4.57
N VAL A 46 -19.08 -11.74 -3.63
CA VAL A 46 -20.33 -12.51 -3.43
C VAL A 46 -21.25 -12.37 -4.63
N GLU A 47 -21.41 -11.17 -5.20
CA GLU A 47 -22.22 -10.94 -6.39
C GLU A 47 -21.69 -11.75 -7.58
N ARG A 48 -20.38 -11.70 -7.84
CA ARG A 48 -19.76 -12.48 -8.93
C ARG A 48 -19.82 -13.99 -8.68
N PHE A 49 -19.73 -14.43 -7.43
CA PHE A 49 -19.86 -15.84 -7.10
C PHE A 49 -21.29 -16.36 -7.27
N ARG A 50 -22.29 -15.56 -6.93
CA ARG A 50 -23.71 -15.88 -7.18
C ARG A 50 -24.00 -15.97 -8.69
N GLU A 51 -23.48 -15.03 -9.48
CA GLU A 51 -23.56 -15.08 -10.94
C GLU A 51 -22.90 -16.35 -11.50
N TYR A 52 -21.70 -16.69 -11.02
CA TYR A 52 -21.01 -17.92 -11.43
C TYR A 52 -21.81 -19.19 -11.14
N ARG A 53 -22.42 -19.30 -9.96
CA ARG A 53 -23.28 -20.44 -9.61
C ARG A 53 -24.50 -20.54 -10.52
N GLU A 54 -25.10 -19.43 -10.87
CA GLU A 54 -26.24 -19.40 -11.79
C GLU A 54 -25.82 -19.84 -13.20
N VAL A 55 -24.66 -19.39 -13.68
CA VAL A 55 -24.10 -19.86 -14.96
C VAL A 55 -23.85 -21.38 -14.93
N LEU A 56 -23.30 -21.91 -13.84
CA LEU A 56 -23.09 -23.37 -13.69
C LEU A 56 -24.42 -24.15 -13.70
N ARG A 57 -25.43 -23.63 -13.02
CA ARG A 57 -26.78 -24.25 -13.00
C ARG A 57 -27.36 -24.31 -14.41
N ARG A 58 -27.36 -23.20 -15.14
CA ARG A 58 -27.84 -23.10 -16.51
C ARG A 58 -27.05 -23.99 -17.49
N LEU A 59 -25.74 -24.06 -17.34
CA LEU A 59 -24.87 -24.96 -18.10
C LEU A 59 -25.26 -26.43 -17.87
N GLY A 60 -25.58 -26.81 -16.62
CA GLY A 60 -26.07 -28.15 -16.31
C GLY A 60 -27.41 -28.45 -17.00
N GLU A 61 -28.34 -27.53 -16.97
CA GLU A 61 -29.65 -27.65 -17.63
C GLU A 61 -29.54 -27.76 -19.16
N ALA A 62 -28.73 -26.90 -19.79
CA ALA A 62 -28.49 -26.94 -21.23
C ALA A 62 -27.84 -28.25 -21.68
N ARG A 63 -26.87 -28.77 -20.90
CA ARG A 63 -26.24 -30.07 -21.16
C ARG A 63 -27.23 -31.23 -21.01
N HIS A 64 -28.16 -31.17 -20.04
CA HIS A 64 -29.19 -32.18 -19.86
C HIS A 64 -30.16 -32.21 -21.05
N LEU A 65 -30.55 -31.02 -21.56
CA LEU A 65 -31.38 -30.92 -22.77
C LEU A 65 -30.73 -31.54 -24.00
N LEU A 66 -29.40 -31.45 -24.15
CA LEU A 66 -28.67 -32.12 -25.23
C LEU A 66 -28.69 -33.66 -25.11
N THR A 67 -28.68 -34.22 -23.88
CA THR A 67 -28.61 -35.65 -23.62
C THR A 67 -29.98 -36.33 -23.70
N ASP A 68 -31.06 -35.60 -23.44
CA ASP A 68 -32.43 -36.15 -23.43
C ASP A 68 -33.03 -36.43 -24.83
N GLY A 69 -32.29 -36.21 -25.91
CA GLY A 69 -32.63 -36.64 -27.26
C GLY A 69 -33.88 -35.97 -27.88
N GLY A 70 -34.08 -34.68 -27.53
CA GLY A 70 -35.20 -33.87 -28.03
C GLY A 70 -35.07 -33.46 -29.50
N ASP A 71 -35.97 -32.56 -29.89
CA ASP A 71 -36.01 -31.97 -31.23
C ASP A 71 -34.64 -31.36 -31.64
N ARG A 72 -34.27 -31.51 -32.91
CA ARG A 72 -33.01 -31.04 -33.47
C ARG A 72 -32.82 -29.52 -33.27
N GLU A 73 -33.90 -28.74 -33.40
CA GLU A 73 -33.87 -27.31 -33.18
C GLU A 73 -33.53 -26.95 -31.71
N LEU A 74 -34.09 -27.71 -30.77
CA LEU A 74 -33.78 -27.57 -29.34
C LEU A 74 -32.33 -27.93 -29.02
N ALA A 75 -31.79 -28.95 -29.68
CA ALA A 75 -30.37 -29.32 -29.52
C ALA A 75 -29.42 -28.27 -30.07
N GLU A 76 -29.74 -27.65 -31.22
CA GLU A 76 -28.95 -26.56 -31.79
C GLU A 76 -28.96 -25.31 -30.87
N LEU A 77 -30.11 -24.94 -30.30
CA LEU A 77 -30.24 -23.85 -29.33
C LEU A 77 -29.48 -24.13 -28.03
N ALA A 78 -29.59 -25.35 -27.50
CA ALA A 78 -28.88 -25.77 -26.30
C ALA A 78 -27.33 -25.71 -26.51
N GLN A 79 -26.84 -26.07 -27.71
CA GLN A 79 -25.41 -25.98 -28.01
C GLN A 79 -24.95 -24.55 -28.06
N LEU A 80 -25.69 -23.62 -28.67
CA LEU A 80 -25.35 -22.18 -28.66
C LEU A 80 -25.33 -21.62 -27.24
N GLU A 81 -26.31 -22.00 -26.40
CA GLU A 81 -26.33 -21.57 -25.00
C GLU A 81 -25.15 -22.13 -24.20
N ILE A 82 -24.73 -23.37 -24.43
CA ILE A 82 -23.56 -23.97 -23.81
C ILE A 82 -22.30 -23.22 -24.19
N ASP A 83 -22.12 -22.84 -25.45
CA ASP A 83 -20.95 -22.15 -25.93
C ASP A 83 -20.86 -20.75 -25.28
N GLU A 84 -21.97 -20.01 -25.22
CA GLU A 84 -22.04 -18.68 -24.56
C GLU A 84 -21.77 -18.79 -23.05
N LEU A 85 -22.46 -19.72 -22.36
CA LEU A 85 -22.29 -19.89 -20.91
C LEU A 85 -20.90 -20.41 -20.53
N SER A 86 -20.26 -21.23 -21.38
CA SER A 86 -18.88 -21.70 -21.15
C SER A 86 -17.87 -20.58 -21.26
N ALA A 87 -18.05 -19.68 -22.23
CA ALA A 87 -17.22 -18.46 -22.31
C ALA A 87 -17.42 -17.56 -21.07
N ARG A 88 -18.69 -17.38 -20.63
CA ARG A 88 -19.04 -16.62 -19.44
C ARG A 88 -18.46 -17.24 -18.16
N GLN A 89 -18.54 -18.57 -18.03
CA GLN A 89 -17.92 -19.32 -16.93
C GLN A 89 -16.42 -19.02 -16.81
N THR A 90 -15.70 -19.14 -17.93
CA THR A 90 -14.24 -18.90 -17.95
C THR A 90 -13.90 -17.46 -17.56
N ALA A 91 -14.67 -16.48 -18.03
CA ALA A 91 -14.49 -15.09 -17.67
C ALA A 91 -14.73 -14.86 -16.16
N LEU A 92 -15.82 -15.39 -15.60
CA LEU A 92 -16.15 -15.28 -14.19
C LEU A 92 -15.14 -16.01 -13.28
N GLU A 93 -14.60 -17.15 -13.69
CA GLU A 93 -13.52 -17.83 -12.96
C GLU A 93 -12.26 -16.98 -12.88
N SER A 94 -11.90 -16.32 -13.98
CA SER A 94 -10.76 -15.39 -13.99
C SER A 94 -10.99 -14.18 -13.09
N ASP A 95 -12.19 -13.58 -13.15
CA ASP A 95 -12.58 -12.47 -12.31
C ASP A 95 -12.59 -12.82 -10.82
N LEU A 96 -13.18 -13.97 -10.45
CA LEU A 96 -13.20 -14.46 -9.08
C LEU A 96 -11.79 -14.73 -8.53
N LYS A 97 -10.90 -15.32 -9.32
CA LYS A 97 -9.49 -15.50 -8.95
C LYS A 97 -8.82 -14.16 -8.69
N ARG A 98 -9.12 -13.15 -9.52
CA ARG A 98 -8.59 -11.79 -9.34
C ARG A 98 -9.11 -11.12 -8.08
N LEU A 99 -10.40 -11.22 -7.80
CA LEU A 99 -11.04 -10.63 -6.63
C LEU A 99 -10.62 -11.28 -5.30
N LEU A 100 -10.23 -12.56 -5.34
CA LEU A 100 -9.71 -13.27 -4.16
C LEU A 100 -8.27 -12.96 -3.82
N LEU A 101 -7.54 -12.24 -4.67
CA LEU A 101 -6.22 -11.76 -4.32
C LEU A 101 -6.32 -10.76 -3.16
N PRO A 102 -5.49 -10.92 -2.12
CA PRO A 102 -5.50 -9.97 -1.02
C PRO A 102 -5.20 -8.57 -1.56
N ARG A 103 -6.12 -7.65 -1.30
CA ARG A 103 -5.90 -6.22 -1.59
C ARG A 103 -4.72 -5.73 -0.75
N ASP A 104 -3.87 -4.90 -1.33
CA ASP A 104 -2.83 -4.25 -0.55
C ASP A 104 -3.49 -3.29 0.46
N PRO A 105 -3.23 -3.43 1.78
CA PRO A 105 -3.84 -2.55 2.78
C PRO A 105 -3.48 -1.07 2.58
N ASN A 106 -2.52 -0.79 1.73
CA ASN A 106 -2.09 0.56 1.40
C ASN A 106 -2.78 1.13 0.15
N ASP A 107 -3.57 0.34 -0.62
CA ASP A 107 -4.14 0.78 -1.90
C ASP A 107 -4.98 2.06 -1.80
N ASP A 108 -5.66 2.28 -0.67
CA ASP A 108 -6.47 3.48 -0.42
C ASP A 108 -5.68 4.64 0.24
N LYS A 109 -4.38 4.45 0.54
CA LYS A 109 -3.57 5.48 1.20
C LYS A 109 -3.09 6.54 0.23
N ASN A 110 -2.89 7.73 0.77
CA ASN A 110 -2.12 8.78 0.13
C ASN A 110 -0.64 8.40 0.08
N VAL A 111 0.13 9.05 -0.76
CA VAL A 111 1.54 8.69 -0.99
C VAL A 111 2.47 9.88 -0.92
N PHE A 112 3.68 9.64 -0.43
CA PHE A 112 4.84 10.51 -0.61
C PHE A 112 5.67 9.96 -1.77
N VAL A 113 5.95 10.84 -2.75
CA VAL A 113 6.85 10.55 -3.87
C VAL A 113 8.10 11.38 -3.68
N GLU A 114 9.21 10.73 -3.38
CA GLU A 114 10.52 11.35 -3.21
C GLU A 114 11.33 11.17 -4.49
N ILE A 115 11.74 12.26 -5.11
CA ILE A 115 12.51 12.28 -6.35
C ILE A 115 13.87 12.86 -6.02
N ARG A 116 14.95 12.08 -6.23
CA ARG A 116 16.31 12.50 -5.94
C ARG A 116 17.20 12.37 -7.16
N ALA A 117 17.98 13.40 -7.44
CA ALA A 117 19.04 13.34 -8.43
C ALA A 117 20.06 12.25 -8.10
N GLY A 118 20.35 11.38 -9.04
CA GLY A 118 21.34 10.31 -8.93
C GLY A 118 22.64 10.63 -9.68
N ALA A 119 23.16 9.67 -10.44
CA ALA A 119 24.36 9.86 -11.22
C ALA A 119 24.09 10.75 -12.46
N GLY A 120 24.89 11.82 -12.65
CA GLY A 120 24.79 12.69 -13.84
C GLY A 120 24.95 14.18 -13.58
N GLY A 121 25.26 14.60 -12.34
CA GLY A 121 25.46 16.00 -12.01
C GLY A 121 24.21 16.85 -12.24
N ASP A 122 24.37 18.04 -12.82
CA ASP A 122 23.29 18.99 -13.07
C ASP A 122 22.17 18.42 -13.94
N GLU A 123 22.49 17.55 -14.88
CA GLU A 123 21.51 16.90 -15.75
C GLU A 123 20.55 16.00 -14.99
N SER A 124 21.03 15.30 -13.96
CA SER A 124 20.15 14.50 -13.10
C SER A 124 19.18 15.38 -12.31
N GLY A 125 19.62 16.57 -11.90
CA GLY A 125 18.75 17.56 -11.26
C GLY A 125 17.69 18.14 -12.19
N LEU A 126 18.03 18.43 -13.44
CA LEU A 126 17.06 18.87 -14.46
C LEU A 126 16.04 17.78 -14.77
N PHE A 127 16.49 16.53 -14.89
CA PHE A 127 15.58 15.41 -15.11
C PHE A 127 14.68 15.11 -13.91
N ALA A 128 15.15 15.38 -12.69
CA ALA A 128 14.28 15.33 -11.50
C ALA A 128 13.13 16.33 -11.62
N GLY A 129 13.37 17.50 -12.19
CA GLY A 129 12.34 18.50 -12.52
C GLY A 129 11.34 18.00 -13.57
N ASP A 130 11.82 17.29 -14.60
CA ASP A 130 10.94 16.69 -15.61
C ASP A 130 10.03 15.61 -15.01
N LEU A 131 10.56 14.76 -14.12
CA LEU A 131 9.78 13.74 -13.40
C LEU A 131 8.78 14.38 -12.44
N LEU A 132 9.16 15.44 -11.73
CA LEU A 132 8.24 16.22 -10.90
C LEU A 132 7.03 16.71 -11.71
N ARG A 133 7.30 17.30 -12.87
CA ARG A 133 6.25 17.75 -13.78
C ARG A 133 5.38 16.61 -14.27
N MET A 134 5.97 15.49 -14.67
CA MET A 134 5.28 14.30 -15.14
C MET A 134 4.30 13.76 -14.06
N TYR A 135 4.76 13.60 -12.82
CA TYR A 135 3.89 13.09 -11.74
C TYR A 135 2.83 14.11 -11.34
N THR A 136 3.14 15.40 -11.37
CA THR A 136 2.13 16.45 -11.11
C THR A 136 1.03 16.41 -12.15
N LYS A 137 1.39 16.33 -13.44
CA LYS A 137 0.44 16.22 -14.55
C LYS A 137 -0.37 14.92 -14.50
N TYR A 138 0.27 13.81 -14.16
CA TYR A 138 -0.43 12.55 -13.94
C TYR A 138 -1.47 12.64 -12.83
N ALA A 139 -1.11 13.22 -11.69
CA ALA A 139 -2.01 13.41 -10.57
C ALA A 139 -3.20 14.34 -10.94
N GLU A 140 -2.96 15.42 -11.69
CA GLU A 140 -4.01 16.28 -12.23
C GLU A 140 -5.01 15.50 -13.10
N ARG A 141 -4.52 14.63 -13.99
CA ARG A 141 -5.36 13.74 -14.83
C ARG A 141 -6.21 12.81 -14.02
N GLN A 142 -5.65 12.26 -12.92
CA GLN A 142 -6.35 11.39 -11.98
C GLN A 142 -7.24 12.14 -10.97
N ARG A 143 -7.27 13.49 -11.03
CA ARG A 143 -7.98 14.39 -10.11
C ARG A 143 -7.50 14.24 -8.66
N TRP A 144 -6.22 13.93 -8.48
CA TRP A 144 -5.58 13.90 -7.16
C TRP A 144 -5.02 15.27 -6.80
N LYS A 145 -5.01 15.58 -5.52
CA LYS A 145 -4.37 16.78 -5.00
C LYS A 145 -2.89 16.54 -4.78
N VAL A 146 -2.04 17.46 -5.24
CA VAL A 146 -0.59 17.40 -5.07
C VAL A 146 -0.12 18.59 -4.24
N GLU A 147 0.79 18.32 -3.31
CA GLU A 147 1.45 19.33 -2.49
C GLU A 147 2.95 19.03 -2.46
N ILE A 148 3.77 20.07 -2.67
CA ILE A 148 5.23 19.96 -2.51
C ILE A 148 5.53 20.17 -1.02
N MET A 149 6.03 19.11 -0.37
CA MET A 149 6.36 19.14 1.06
C MET A 149 7.75 19.72 1.33
N ASP A 150 8.71 19.37 0.47
CA ASP A 150 10.08 19.86 0.55
C ASP A 150 10.73 19.86 -0.83
N ALA A 151 11.63 20.81 -1.08
CA ALA A 151 12.35 20.92 -2.34
C ALA A 151 13.73 21.56 -2.14
N SER A 152 14.76 20.81 -2.53
CA SER A 152 16.14 21.31 -2.63
C SER A 152 16.52 21.55 -4.09
N THR A 153 16.63 22.82 -4.48
CA THR A 153 16.92 23.19 -5.87
C THR A 153 18.43 23.18 -6.16
N THR A 154 18.77 23.03 -7.46
CA THR A 154 20.14 23.23 -7.97
C THR A 154 20.29 24.62 -8.54
N GLY A 155 21.56 25.11 -8.68
CA GLY A 155 21.85 26.42 -9.26
C GLY A 155 21.45 26.59 -10.74
N VAL A 156 21.12 25.50 -11.43
CA VAL A 156 20.76 25.47 -12.87
C VAL A 156 19.26 25.26 -13.12
N GLY A 157 18.43 25.40 -12.08
CA GLY A 157 16.97 25.31 -12.20
C GLY A 157 16.39 23.88 -12.06
N GLY A 158 17.22 22.91 -11.69
CA GLY A 158 16.78 21.54 -11.36
C GLY A 158 16.58 21.32 -9.86
N TYR A 159 16.35 20.06 -9.48
CA TYR A 159 16.19 19.65 -8.08
C TYR A 159 17.23 18.60 -7.69
N LYS A 160 17.87 18.79 -6.52
CA LYS A 160 18.65 17.72 -5.87
C LYS A 160 17.69 16.68 -5.28
N GLU A 161 16.65 17.19 -4.64
CA GLU A 161 15.61 16.39 -4.01
C GLU A 161 14.31 17.19 -4.04
N VAL A 162 13.20 16.50 -4.29
CA VAL A 162 11.86 17.06 -4.11
C VAL A 162 10.94 15.98 -3.58
N ILE A 163 10.09 16.33 -2.62
CA ILE A 163 9.11 15.45 -1.98
C ILE A 163 7.72 15.96 -2.29
N LEU A 164 6.93 15.13 -2.95
CA LEU A 164 5.53 15.36 -3.26
C LEU A 164 4.65 14.58 -2.31
N PHE A 165 3.59 15.20 -1.84
CA PHE A 165 2.48 14.50 -1.20
C PHE A 165 1.31 14.45 -2.17
N VAL A 166 0.86 13.25 -2.52
CA VAL A 166 -0.23 13.00 -3.46
C VAL A 166 -1.41 12.42 -2.71
N GLN A 167 -2.52 13.16 -2.70
CA GLN A 167 -3.74 12.79 -2.00
C GLN A 167 -4.83 12.40 -2.99
N GLY A 168 -5.30 11.16 -2.91
CA GLY A 168 -6.38 10.68 -3.75
C GLY A 168 -6.61 9.18 -3.64
N LYS A 169 -7.83 8.77 -3.94
CA LYS A 169 -8.20 7.36 -3.92
C LYS A 169 -7.41 6.59 -4.98
N GLY A 170 -6.74 5.51 -4.56
CA GLY A 170 -5.94 4.69 -5.45
C GLY A 170 -4.57 5.28 -5.82
N ALA A 171 -4.11 6.34 -5.14
CA ALA A 171 -2.80 6.95 -5.42
C ALA A 171 -1.66 5.93 -5.21
N TRP A 172 -1.68 5.19 -4.11
CA TRP A 172 -0.71 4.13 -3.85
C TRP A 172 -0.77 3.03 -4.91
N SER A 173 -1.95 2.51 -5.23
CA SER A 173 -2.13 1.37 -6.14
C SER A 173 -1.53 1.60 -7.54
N ARG A 174 -1.41 2.87 -7.95
CA ARG A 174 -0.82 3.27 -9.24
C ARG A 174 0.63 3.71 -9.10
N LEU A 175 0.94 4.62 -8.17
CA LEU A 175 2.28 5.19 -8.04
C LEU A 175 3.31 4.24 -7.44
N LYS A 176 2.92 3.19 -6.72
CA LYS A 176 3.84 2.15 -6.21
C LYS A 176 4.73 1.53 -7.29
N PHE A 177 4.30 1.55 -8.55
CA PHE A 177 5.06 1.05 -9.69
C PHE A 177 6.14 2.02 -10.20
N GLU A 178 6.13 3.26 -9.74
CA GLU A 178 7.11 4.27 -10.14
C GLU A 178 8.40 4.24 -9.30
N ARG A 179 8.44 3.44 -8.25
CA ARG A 179 9.60 3.29 -7.36
C ARG A 179 10.78 2.63 -8.07
N GLY A 180 11.96 3.24 -7.95
CA GLY A 180 13.20 2.71 -8.52
C GLY A 180 14.06 3.76 -9.21
N VAL A 181 14.98 3.30 -10.07
CA VAL A 181 15.93 4.14 -10.79
C VAL A 181 15.40 4.46 -12.20
N HIS A 182 15.19 5.74 -12.49
CA HIS A 182 14.80 6.25 -13.80
C HIS A 182 16.03 6.78 -14.54
N ARG A 183 16.26 6.30 -15.74
CA ARG A 183 17.42 6.66 -16.56
C ARG A 183 17.02 7.54 -17.72
N VAL A 184 17.69 8.66 -17.90
CA VAL A 184 17.52 9.56 -19.05
C VAL A 184 18.72 9.48 -19.99
N GLN A 185 18.45 9.56 -21.29
CA GLN A 185 19.43 9.65 -22.37
C GLN A 185 19.07 10.83 -23.26
N ARG A 186 19.79 11.93 -23.10
CA ARG A 186 19.64 13.14 -23.94
C ARG A 186 20.92 13.94 -23.99
N VAL A 187 20.99 14.91 -24.90
CA VAL A 187 22.01 15.96 -24.86
C VAL A 187 21.56 16.97 -23.79
N PRO A 188 22.31 17.14 -22.68
CA PRO A 188 21.96 18.10 -21.64
C PRO A 188 21.93 19.53 -22.17
N ALA A 189 21.10 20.38 -21.56
CA ALA A 189 21.10 21.82 -21.87
C ALA A 189 22.44 22.50 -21.50
N THR A 190 23.24 21.87 -20.64
CA THR A 190 24.58 22.31 -20.21
C THR A 190 25.71 21.78 -21.07
N GLU A 191 25.44 20.93 -22.07
CA GLU A 191 26.45 20.30 -22.93
C GLU A 191 26.64 21.09 -24.21
N SER A 192 27.85 21.63 -24.42
CA SER A 192 28.20 22.42 -25.61
C SER A 192 28.62 21.58 -26.84
N ALA A 193 29.09 20.33 -26.62
CA ALA A 193 29.63 19.47 -27.70
C ALA A 193 28.57 18.53 -28.31
N GLY A 194 27.29 18.64 -27.92
CA GLY A 194 26.21 17.84 -28.48
C GLY A 194 26.24 16.35 -28.12
N ARG A 195 27.03 15.95 -27.13
CA ARG A 195 27.15 14.54 -26.72
C ARG A 195 25.93 14.09 -25.89
N ILE A 196 25.44 12.89 -26.17
CA ILE A 196 24.37 12.27 -25.39
C ILE A 196 24.93 11.83 -24.04
N HIS A 197 24.36 12.37 -22.96
CA HIS A 197 24.65 11.94 -21.59
C HIS A 197 23.60 10.94 -21.11
N THR A 198 24.03 10.09 -20.19
CA THR A 198 23.15 9.15 -19.49
C THR A 198 23.15 9.52 -18.02
N SER A 199 22.01 9.99 -17.52
CA SER A 199 21.84 10.38 -16.11
C SER A 199 20.76 9.56 -15.44
N THR A 200 20.75 9.53 -14.12
CA THR A 200 19.76 8.79 -13.34
C THR A 200 19.10 9.67 -12.28
N VAL A 201 17.87 9.35 -11.99
CA VAL A 201 17.07 9.90 -10.89
C VAL A 201 16.47 8.72 -10.16
N THR A 202 16.47 8.76 -8.84
CA THR A 202 15.84 7.76 -8.00
C THR A 202 14.48 8.27 -7.53
N VAL A 203 13.49 7.40 -7.60
CA VAL A 203 12.14 7.67 -7.12
C VAL A 203 11.80 6.67 -6.01
N ALA A 204 11.47 7.18 -4.83
CA ALA A 204 10.90 6.37 -3.77
C ALA A 204 9.43 6.75 -3.60
N VAL A 205 8.58 5.73 -3.44
CA VAL A 205 7.14 5.90 -3.22
C VAL A 205 6.80 5.25 -1.89
N LEU A 206 6.31 6.06 -0.94
CA LEU A 206 6.02 5.63 0.42
C LEU A 206 4.55 5.90 0.72
N PRO A 207 3.82 4.93 1.32
CA PRO A 207 2.45 5.19 1.76
C PRO A 207 2.44 6.16 2.94
N GLU A 208 1.37 6.94 3.06
CA GLU A 208 1.14 7.75 4.24
C GLU A 208 1.11 6.85 5.49
N ALA A 209 2.00 7.13 6.44
CA ALA A 209 2.07 6.38 7.68
C ALA A 209 0.87 6.73 8.57
N ALA A 210 0.27 5.73 9.20
CA ALA A 210 -0.71 5.96 10.25
C ALA A 210 0.00 6.49 11.51
N ASP A 211 -0.71 7.34 12.25
CA ASP A 211 -0.23 7.79 13.56
C ASP A 211 -0.03 6.61 14.51
N VAL A 212 1.11 6.61 15.18
CA VAL A 212 1.43 5.59 16.18
C VAL A 212 0.73 5.94 17.48
N ASP A 213 -0.30 5.18 17.84
CA ASP A 213 -0.97 5.27 19.15
C ASP A 213 -0.62 4.05 20.00
N VAL A 214 -0.04 4.30 21.19
CA VAL A 214 0.36 3.25 22.11
C VAL A 214 -0.66 3.14 23.24
N LYS A 215 -1.48 2.10 23.20
CA LYS A 215 -2.39 1.74 24.29
C LYS A 215 -1.67 0.80 25.26
N VAL A 216 -1.59 1.21 26.52
CA VAL A 216 -1.04 0.40 27.60
C VAL A 216 -2.20 -0.10 28.45
N GLU A 217 -2.47 -1.40 28.42
CA GLU A 217 -3.50 -2.03 29.26
C GLU A 217 -2.93 -2.43 30.61
N GLU A 218 -3.79 -2.48 31.65
CA GLU A 218 -3.32 -2.85 33.00
C GLU A 218 -2.76 -4.29 33.07
N LYS A 219 -3.26 -5.21 32.25
CA LYS A 219 -2.76 -6.58 32.16
C LYS A 219 -1.34 -6.69 31.61
N ASP A 220 -0.88 -5.67 30.85
CA ASP A 220 0.42 -5.66 30.18
C ASP A 220 1.52 -5.06 31.08
N ILE A 221 1.15 -4.60 32.27
CA ILE A 221 2.10 -4.00 33.21
C ILE A 221 2.17 -4.78 34.51
N ARG A 222 3.40 -4.94 35.02
CA ARG A 222 3.65 -5.38 36.40
C ARG A 222 4.15 -4.20 37.21
N VAL A 223 3.51 -3.94 38.33
CA VAL A 223 3.86 -2.84 39.23
C VAL A 223 4.46 -3.42 40.51
N ASP A 224 5.72 -3.14 40.76
CA ASP A 224 6.45 -3.49 41.97
C ASP A 224 6.66 -2.23 42.82
N VAL A 225 6.43 -2.33 44.13
CA VAL A 225 6.62 -1.23 45.08
C VAL A 225 7.80 -1.58 46.01
N TYR A 226 8.62 -0.57 46.28
CA TYR A 226 9.78 -0.75 47.13
C TYR A 226 10.14 0.55 47.86
N ARG A 227 11.07 0.45 48.82
CA ARG A 227 11.55 1.60 49.59
C ARG A 227 12.44 2.48 48.72
N SER A 228 12.19 3.79 48.75
CA SER A 228 13.04 4.74 48.07
C SER A 228 14.45 4.76 48.68
N SER A 229 15.46 4.88 47.83
CA SER A 229 16.85 5.03 48.27
C SER A 229 17.29 6.50 48.14
N GLY A 230 17.89 7.06 49.18
CA GLY A 230 18.41 8.45 49.12
C GLY A 230 18.55 9.07 50.51
N PRO A 231 19.22 10.26 50.62
CA PRO A 231 19.29 10.97 51.88
C PRO A 231 17.90 11.50 52.27
N GLY A 232 17.34 10.97 53.38
CA GLY A 232 16.01 11.33 53.88
C GLY A 232 15.78 10.92 55.31
N GLY A 233 14.76 11.51 55.95
CA GLY A 233 14.35 11.16 57.30
C GLY A 233 13.51 9.88 57.38
N GLN A 234 12.88 9.63 58.54
CA GLN A 234 12.12 8.42 58.86
C GLN A 234 11.07 8.05 57.79
N GLY A 235 10.42 9.05 57.13
CA GLY A 235 9.41 8.82 56.09
C GLY A 235 9.95 8.24 54.77
N VAL A 236 11.23 8.45 54.44
CA VAL A 236 11.88 7.89 53.25
C VAL A 236 12.32 6.44 53.46
N ASN A 237 12.78 6.17 54.69
CA ASN A 237 13.36 4.87 55.05
C ASN A 237 12.33 3.79 55.47
N THR A 238 11.10 4.20 55.81
CA THR A 238 10.08 3.28 56.33
C THR A 238 8.90 3.06 55.36
N THR A 239 8.69 3.94 54.38
CA THR A 239 7.52 3.88 53.50
C THR A 239 7.90 3.35 52.12
N ASP A 240 7.17 2.39 51.59
CA ASP A 240 7.31 1.85 50.24
C ASP A 240 6.69 2.85 49.21
N SER A 241 7.40 3.95 48.96
CA SER A 241 6.92 5.01 48.06
C SER A 241 7.46 4.91 46.63
N ALA A 242 8.57 4.20 46.45
CA ALA A 242 9.15 4.00 45.11
C ALA A 242 8.38 2.95 44.32
N VAL A 243 8.20 3.20 43.02
CA VAL A 243 7.44 2.35 42.12
C VAL A 243 8.31 1.93 40.94
N ARG A 244 8.29 0.66 40.59
CA ARG A 244 8.84 0.07 39.37
C ARG A 244 7.69 -0.46 38.54
N ILE A 245 7.58 -0.02 37.29
CA ILE A 245 6.62 -0.54 36.33
C ILE A 245 7.41 -1.26 35.24
N THR A 246 7.08 -2.53 35.03
CA THR A 246 7.63 -3.35 33.94
C THR A 246 6.52 -3.62 32.94
N HIS A 247 6.75 -3.24 31.70
CA HIS A 247 5.87 -3.59 30.58
C HIS A 247 6.22 -5.00 30.11
N ILE A 248 5.32 -5.95 30.33
CA ILE A 248 5.56 -7.39 30.15
C ILE A 248 5.92 -7.73 28.70
N PRO A 249 5.20 -7.23 27.65
CA PRO A 249 5.47 -7.62 26.28
C PRO A 249 6.84 -7.14 25.75
N THR A 250 7.29 -5.93 26.17
CA THR A 250 8.54 -5.33 25.66
C THR A 250 9.71 -5.47 26.63
N GLY A 251 9.46 -5.89 27.88
CA GLY A 251 10.46 -5.95 28.94
C GLY A 251 10.94 -4.57 29.43
N LEU A 252 10.33 -3.47 28.99
CA LEU A 252 10.73 -2.12 29.34
C LEU A 252 10.40 -1.81 30.80
N VAL A 253 11.40 -1.34 31.55
CA VAL A 253 11.28 -1.04 32.98
C VAL A 253 11.43 0.44 33.23
N VAL A 254 10.52 1.02 34.01
CA VAL A 254 10.56 2.41 34.47
C VAL A 254 10.45 2.43 35.99
N THR A 255 11.36 3.15 36.63
CA THR A 255 11.35 3.37 38.09
C THR A 255 11.09 4.85 38.37
N CYS A 256 10.31 5.12 39.41
CA CYS A 256 10.04 6.47 39.90
C CYS A 256 10.02 6.50 41.42
N GLN A 257 10.82 7.41 42.01
CA GLN A 257 10.92 7.59 43.46
C GLN A 257 10.97 9.07 43.89
N ASP A 258 10.56 9.98 43.00
CA ASP A 258 10.73 11.41 43.14
C ASP A 258 9.78 12.03 44.19
N GLU A 259 8.59 11.43 44.32
CA GLU A 259 7.55 11.93 45.18
C GLU A 259 7.41 11.07 46.46
N ARG A 260 6.90 11.68 47.54
CA ARG A 260 6.61 10.97 48.79
C ARG A 260 5.37 10.05 48.65
N SER A 261 4.53 10.28 47.67
CA SER A 261 3.28 9.55 47.42
C SER A 261 3.50 8.45 46.39
N GLN A 262 3.27 7.21 46.77
CA GLN A 262 3.27 6.03 45.87
C GLN A 262 2.36 6.23 44.65
N LEU A 263 1.14 6.77 44.85
CA LEU A 263 0.18 7.02 43.76
C LEU A 263 0.72 8.03 42.74
N LYS A 264 1.39 9.09 43.21
CA LYS A 264 2.02 10.06 42.31
C LYS A 264 3.19 9.45 41.56
N ASN A 265 4.03 8.65 42.21
CA ASN A 265 5.13 7.92 41.57
C ASN A 265 4.61 6.91 40.55
N ARG A 266 3.52 6.17 40.84
CA ARG A 266 2.87 5.26 39.88
C ARG A 266 2.36 6.03 38.66
N ALA A 267 1.66 7.13 38.84
CA ALA A 267 1.14 7.95 37.75
C ALA A 267 2.26 8.54 36.88
N LYS A 268 3.35 8.99 37.51
CA LYS A 268 4.52 9.52 36.81
C LYS A 268 5.26 8.41 36.05
N ALA A 269 5.52 7.27 36.69
CA ALA A 269 6.16 6.12 36.04
C ALA A 269 5.35 5.61 34.85
N LEU A 270 4.02 5.56 34.95
CA LEU A 270 3.15 5.14 33.85
C LEU A 270 3.19 6.14 32.69
N ARG A 271 3.28 7.45 32.97
CA ARG A 271 3.43 8.49 31.94
C ARG A 271 4.78 8.37 31.21
N VAL A 272 5.86 8.15 31.97
CA VAL A 272 7.19 7.92 31.39
C VAL A 272 7.22 6.63 30.59
N LEU A 273 6.58 5.55 31.07
CA LEU A 273 6.48 4.29 30.31
C LEU A 273 5.78 4.51 28.98
N LYS A 274 4.63 5.19 28.96
CA LYS A 274 3.90 5.49 27.71
C LYS A 274 4.76 6.31 26.75
N ALA A 275 5.48 7.32 27.23
CA ALA A 275 6.37 8.12 26.39
C ALA A 275 7.50 7.29 25.78
N ARG A 276 8.14 6.41 26.55
CA ARG A 276 9.21 5.53 26.04
C ARG A 276 8.69 4.47 25.06
N LEU A 277 7.50 3.93 25.31
CA LEU A 277 6.89 2.98 24.38
C LEU A 277 6.52 3.67 23.06
N LEU A 278 6.02 4.91 23.12
CA LEU A 278 5.73 5.70 21.92
C LEU A 278 7.00 6.01 21.14
N GLU A 279 8.06 6.46 21.82
CA GLU A 279 9.37 6.74 21.22
C GLU A 279 9.91 5.49 20.50
N ARG A 280 9.91 4.34 21.17
CA ARG A 280 10.35 3.08 20.58
C ARG A 280 9.52 2.68 19.36
N ALA A 281 8.20 2.80 19.43
CA ALA A 281 7.33 2.46 18.32
C ALA A 281 7.53 3.41 17.11
N GLN A 282 7.80 4.70 17.37
CA GLN A 282 8.16 5.65 16.34
C GLN A 282 9.54 5.34 15.71
N GLU A 283 10.53 4.95 16.51
CA GLU A 283 11.85 4.53 16.01
C GLU A 283 11.73 3.26 15.12
N GLU A 284 10.96 2.26 15.55
CA GLU A 284 10.70 1.04 14.78
C GLU A 284 10.01 1.36 13.45
N GLN A 285 9.00 2.26 13.46
CA GLN A 285 8.31 2.71 12.25
C GLN A 285 9.27 3.47 11.30
N GLN A 286 10.07 4.40 11.83
CA GLN A 286 11.04 5.15 11.03
C GLN A 286 12.12 4.24 10.45
N ALA A 287 12.59 3.25 11.21
CA ALA A 287 13.54 2.26 10.73
C ALA A 287 12.96 1.41 9.59
N ALA A 288 11.68 1.00 9.69
CA ALA A 288 10.99 0.27 8.64
C ALA A 288 10.83 1.11 7.36
N ILE A 289 10.40 2.37 7.48
CA ILE A 289 10.28 3.31 6.34
C ILE A 289 11.67 3.55 5.70
N ALA A 290 12.71 3.74 6.50
CA ALA A 290 14.07 3.94 5.99
C ALA A 290 14.63 2.69 5.30
N ALA A 291 14.28 1.49 5.76
CA ALA A 291 14.64 0.23 5.12
C ALA A 291 13.90 0.06 3.78
N ASP A 292 12.60 0.32 3.75
CA ASP A 292 11.80 0.26 2.52
C ASP A 292 12.31 1.27 1.48
N ARG A 293 12.54 2.53 1.87
CA ARG A 293 13.15 3.55 0.99
C ARG A 293 14.47 3.07 0.39
N ARG A 294 15.37 2.50 1.21
CA ARG A 294 16.67 1.98 0.72
C ARG A 294 16.51 0.84 -0.26
N SER A 295 15.56 -0.05 -0.03
CA SER A 295 15.29 -1.17 -0.93
C SER A 295 14.76 -0.72 -2.28
N GLN A 296 13.98 0.37 -2.32
CA GLN A 296 13.42 0.94 -3.55
C GLN A 296 14.47 1.66 -4.41
N VAL A 297 15.38 2.39 -3.75
CA VAL A 297 16.35 3.28 -4.43
C VAL A 297 17.64 2.53 -4.83
N GLY A 298 17.98 1.43 -4.13
CA GLY A 298 19.23 0.70 -4.37
C GLY A 298 20.45 1.59 -4.21
N THR A 299 21.42 1.46 -5.11
CA THR A 299 22.62 2.31 -5.19
C THR A 299 22.39 3.57 -6.06
N GLY A 300 21.29 3.63 -6.83
CA GLY A 300 21.01 4.67 -7.81
C GLY A 300 21.87 4.60 -9.07
N GLU A 301 22.58 3.48 -9.28
CA GLU A 301 23.42 3.27 -10.45
C GLU A 301 22.61 3.06 -11.73
N ARG A 302 23.24 3.37 -12.86
CA ARG A 302 22.62 3.23 -14.20
C ARG A 302 22.21 1.80 -14.56
N SER A 303 22.82 0.80 -13.93
CA SER A 303 22.54 -0.63 -14.10
C SER A 303 21.20 -1.03 -13.50
N GLU A 304 20.79 -0.41 -12.40
CA GLU A 304 19.57 -0.73 -11.63
C GLU A 304 18.29 -0.09 -12.22
N ARG A 305 18.39 0.48 -13.41
CA ARG A 305 17.28 1.18 -14.05
C ARG A 305 16.02 0.32 -14.18
N ILE A 306 14.90 0.86 -13.76
CA ILE A 306 13.58 0.30 -14.05
C ILE A 306 13.03 0.80 -15.39
N ARG A 307 13.30 2.07 -15.71
CA ARG A 307 12.78 2.72 -16.93
C ARG A 307 13.82 3.61 -17.59
N THR A 308 13.81 3.65 -18.93
CA THR A 308 14.71 4.51 -19.71
C THR A 308 13.90 5.47 -20.57
N TYR A 309 14.23 6.76 -20.47
CA TYR A 309 13.70 7.86 -21.26
C TYR A 309 14.75 8.28 -22.28
N ASN A 310 14.54 7.92 -23.55
CA ASN A 310 15.48 8.21 -24.65
C ASN A 310 14.91 9.32 -25.53
N PHE A 311 15.43 10.53 -25.36
CA PHE A 311 14.97 11.72 -26.09
C PHE A 311 15.34 11.67 -27.59
N ALA A 312 16.52 11.14 -27.93
CA ALA A 312 16.97 11.04 -29.31
C ALA A 312 16.09 10.09 -30.13
N GLN A 313 15.48 9.10 -29.53
CA GLN A 313 14.62 8.09 -30.16
C GLN A 313 13.13 8.34 -29.88
N ASN A 314 12.76 9.41 -29.18
CA ASN A 314 11.39 9.68 -28.74
C ASN A 314 10.75 8.47 -28.05
N ARG A 315 11.49 7.76 -27.18
CA ARG A 315 11.14 6.45 -26.65
C ARG A 315 11.24 6.38 -25.15
N VAL A 316 10.24 5.77 -24.52
CA VAL A 316 10.27 5.34 -23.11
C VAL A 316 10.16 3.81 -23.06
N THR A 317 11.05 3.16 -22.32
CA THR A 317 11.04 1.70 -22.17
C THR A 317 11.06 1.34 -20.70
N ASP A 318 10.04 0.60 -20.23
CA ASP A 318 10.04 -0.02 -18.91
C ASP A 318 10.65 -1.42 -19.03
N HIS A 319 11.75 -1.63 -18.30
CA HIS A 319 12.54 -2.87 -18.41
C HIS A 319 11.96 -4.04 -17.63
N ARG A 320 11.03 -3.79 -16.70
CA ARG A 320 10.40 -4.83 -15.89
C ARG A 320 9.42 -5.68 -16.68
N VAL A 321 8.67 -5.03 -17.58
CA VAL A 321 7.63 -5.67 -18.42
C VAL A 321 7.93 -5.59 -19.90
N GLY A 322 9.04 -4.94 -20.31
CA GLY A 322 9.45 -4.82 -21.71
C GLY A 322 8.58 -3.87 -22.54
N VAL A 323 7.69 -3.10 -21.92
CA VAL A 323 6.81 -2.15 -22.62
C VAL A 323 7.63 -0.99 -23.16
N THR A 324 7.39 -0.63 -24.41
CA THR A 324 8.09 0.47 -25.11
C THR A 324 7.08 1.40 -25.77
N LEU A 325 7.12 2.69 -25.40
CA LEU A 325 6.28 3.73 -25.93
C LEU A 325 7.12 4.71 -26.79
N HIS A 326 6.65 5.03 -27.98
CA HIS A 326 7.29 5.99 -28.91
C HIS A 326 6.63 7.38 -28.88
N ARG A 327 6.28 7.84 -27.67
CA ARG A 327 5.59 9.10 -27.39
C ARG A 327 6.10 9.75 -26.10
N LEU A 328 7.42 9.93 -26.01
CA LEU A 328 8.09 10.50 -24.84
C LEU A 328 7.50 11.84 -24.36
N PRO A 329 7.17 12.83 -25.22
CA PRO A 329 6.58 14.08 -24.78
C PRO A 329 5.25 13.90 -24.06
N GLU A 330 4.39 13.00 -24.53
CA GLU A 330 3.10 12.70 -23.94
C GLU A 330 3.28 12.04 -22.57
N VAL A 331 4.24 11.12 -22.46
CA VAL A 331 4.61 10.49 -21.18
C VAL A 331 5.08 11.54 -20.16
N LEU A 332 5.90 12.51 -20.57
CA LEU A 332 6.35 13.60 -19.70
C LEU A 332 5.21 14.58 -19.33
N GLU A 333 4.13 14.62 -20.09
CA GLU A 333 2.88 15.33 -19.74
C GLU A 333 1.91 14.45 -18.94
N GLY A 334 2.40 13.35 -18.37
CA GLY A 334 1.66 12.49 -17.45
C GLY A 334 0.85 11.37 -18.11
N ASP A 335 1.13 10.99 -19.35
CA ASP A 335 0.49 9.84 -20.00
C ASP A 335 1.27 8.55 -19.73
N ILE A 336 1.15 8.04 -18.50
CA ILE A 336 1.88 6.85 -18.01
C ILE A 336 0.95 5.66 -17.73
N ASP A 337 -0.36 5.78 -17.98
CA ASP A 337 -1.35 4.75 -17.63
C ASP A 337 -1.03 3.39 -18.27
N GLU A 338 -0.66 3.35 -19.56
CA GLU A 338 -0.35 2.10 -20.26
C GLU A 338 0.80 1.32 -19.61
N VAL A 339 1.82 2.02 -19.11
CA VAL A 339 2.93 1.37 -18.38
C VAL A 339 2.49 0.88 -17.01
N ILE A 340 1.71 1.68 -16.29
CA ILE A 340 1.19 1.32 -14.97
C ILE A 340 0.25 0.11 -15.08
N GLU A 341 -0.63 0.08 -16.07
CA GLU A 341 -1.56 -1.03 -16.29
C GLU A 341 -0.83 -2.33 -16.65
N ALA A 342 0.20 -2.26 -17.49
CA ALA A 342 1.03 -3.41 -17.82
C ALA A 342 1.76 -3.95 -16.57
N LEU A 343 2.28 -3.07 -15.71
CA LEU A 343 2.93 -3.46 -14.46
C LEU A 343 1.94 -4.03 -13.45
N ALA A 344 0.75 -3.45 -13.35
CA ALA A 344 -0.32 -3.96 -12.50
C ALA A 344 -0.78 -5.36 -12.94
N ALA A 345 -0.92 -5.58 -14.25
CA ALA A 345 -1.25 -6.89 -14.81
C ALA A 345 -0.15 -7.93 -14.51
N ALA A 346 1.12 -7.56 -14.65
CA ALA A 346 2.25 -8.43 -14.33
C ALA A 346 2.30 -8.79 -12.83
N GLU A 347 2.12 -7.80 -11.92
CA GLU A 347 2.04 -8.05 -10.47
C GLU A 347 0.88 -8.99 -10.14
N GLN A 348 -0.26 -8.80 -10.80
CA GLN A 348 -1.45 -9.60 -10.59
C GLN A 348 -1.25 -11.06 -11.05
N ALA A 349 -0.60 -11.26 -12.20
CA ALA A 349 -0.25 -12.58 -12.71
C ALA A 349 0.69 -13.32 -11.75
N GLU A 350 1.75 -12.65 -11.26
CA GLU A 350 2.67 -13.23 -10.28
C GLU A 350 1.99 -13.60 -8.96
N ARG A 351 1.07 -12.76 -8.47
CA ARG A 351 0.28 -13.07 -7.26
C ARG A 351 -0.63 -14.27 -7.47
N LEU A 352 -1.26 -14.40 -8.64
CA LEU A 352 -2.09 -15.56 -8.99
C LEU A 352 -1.29 -16.85 -9.01
N GLU A 353 -0.08 -16.85 -9.58
CA GLU A 353 0.82 -17.99 -9.59
C GLU A 353 1.21 -18.44 -8.17
N ARG A 354 1.51 -17.49 -7.28
CA ARG A 354 1.83 -17.78 -5.86
C ARG A 354 0.66 -18.38 -5.08
N VAL A 355 -0.57 -18.01 -5.42
CA VAL A 355 -1.78 -18.55 -4.76
C VAL A 355 -2.14 -19.94 -5.31
N ALA A 356 -1.70 -20.26 -6.54
CA ALA A 356 -1.95 -21.54 -7.19
C ALA A 356 -0.96 -22.65 -6.75
N GLN A 357 0.20 -22.27 -6.20
CA GLN A 357 1.17 -23.19 -5.57
C GLN A 357 0.80 -23.47 -4.11
#